data_142145cdfe9b09aea662bb8870353fcb
#
_entry.id   142145cdfe9b09aea662bb8870353fcb
#
_cell.length_a   1.000
_cell.length_b   1.000
_cell.length_c   1.000
_cell.angle_alpha   90.00
_cell.angle_beta   90.00
_cell.angle_gamma   90.00
#
_symmetry.space_group_name_H-M   'P 1'
#
loop_
_entity.id
_entity.type
_entity.pdbx_description
1 polymer ?
#
loop_
_entity_poly.entity_id
_entity_poly.type
_entity_poly.pdbx_seq_one_letter_code
_entity_poly.pdbx_strand_id
1 'polypeptide(L)'
;MKVTTEKKPRSILELTVELDKQQIEKALDRAARRMSQKYNIPGFRKGKAPRFIVENYFGREALLEEASDDLIQKAFQDALKQEGIEPYAQAHLTDVNLTEAPYRFTVEVPVAPTVVLPHYRAIHVPLEIEEVTDETVNHAMEIRRDRHVVLRALDEPRPAQPGDQLTVQIETFVDGEPLNPPAGGEDIPQSTLVLDPERIVPGLYEALVGVSPNTMVDVTVRMPDDHENERVRGRDVRFVVNVLDVQERLLPEWDELPALENFEGTLDELREQTRNELIEAARKNAEDDVFVEYVRQVIAATTFDLPDALIVREADSILREREAEFERYGISAEQIYAAQGKKRDDLIEELKPVAEERAKRGLVLREIAKAEGLAPDESEIAREVEDIVASMEEERRDSARTLLETELRPFVVAGIVDRKLRRRILAIATGDPSFEQAASPEAASEPESADGGEAQTVDTHVDSAPIDDVSTETPIVSQEENGESVENQSVVDVATPEARTE
;
A
#
# COMPACT_ATOMS: atom_id res chain seq x y z
N MET A 1 -16.53 2.31 41.81
CA MET A 1 -16.11 1.53 40.62
C MET A 1 -14.68 1.12 40.85
N LYS A 2 -14.32 -0.15 40.60
CA LYS A 2 -12.95 -0.66 40.65
C LYS A 2 -12.61 -1.16 39.26
N VAL A 3 -11.46 -0.72 38.75
CA VAL A 3 -10.96 -1.13 37.43
C VAL A 3 -9.68 -1.96 37.63
N THR A 4 -9.59 -3.06 36.92
CA THR A 4 -8.39 -3.90 36.88
C THR A 4 -8.00 -4.06 35.41
N THR A 5 -6.72 -3.81 35.11
CA THR A 5 -6.19 -3.87 33.75
C THR A 5 -5.17 -5.02 33.64
N GLU A 6 -5.27 -5.81 32.58
CA GLU A 6 -4.33 -6.86 32.24
C GLU A 6 -3.88 -6.71 30.79
N LYS A 7 -2.55 -6.76 30.55
CA LYS A 7 -2.00 -6.73 29.19
C LYS A 7 -2.06 -8.12 28.57
N LYS A 8 -2.69 -8.20 27.40
CA LYS A 8 -2.69 -9.39 26.54
C LYS A 8 -1.79 -9.16 25.32
N PRO A 9 -1.35 -10.23 24.65
CA PRO A 9 -0.64 -10.12 23.37
C PRO A 9 -1.46 -9.32 22.35
N ARG A 10 -0.80 -8.81 21.32
CA ARG A 10 -1.40 -8.01 20.23
C ARG A 10 -1.93 -6.66 20.67
N SER A 11 -1.21 -6.00 21.59
CA SER A 11 -1.55 -4.68 22.11
C SER A 11 -3.02 -4.58 22.56
N ILE A 12 -3.51 -5.60 23.25
CA ILE A 12 -4.83 -5.62 23.85
C ILE A 12 -4.69 -5.38 25.36
N LEU A 13 -5.49 -4.48 25.89
CA LEU A 13 -5.72 -4.33 27.32
C LEU A 13 -7.08 -4.93 27.69
N GLU A 14 -7.08 -5.94 28.55
CA GLU A 14 -8.30 -6.44 29.15
C GLU A 14 -8.64 -5.59 30.37
N LEU A 15 -9.82 -4.93 30.32
CA LEU A 15 -10.35 -4.14 31.42
C LEU A 15 -11.48 -4.90 32.07
N THR A 16 -11.29 -5.28 33.33
CA THR A 16 -12.37 -5.78 34.18
C THR A 16 -12.88 -4.64 35.06
N VAL A 17 -14.13 -4.26 34.87
CA VAL A 17 -14.79 -3.16 35.58
C VAL A 17 -15.79 -3.74 36.57
N GLU A 18 -15.56 -3.53 37.86
CA GLU A 18 -16.49 -3.85 38.94
C GLU A 18 -17.36 -2.65 39.28
N LEU A 19 -18.68 -2.82 39.22
CA LEU A 19 -19.67 -1.78 39.46
C LEU A 19 -20.18 -1.82 40.91
N ASP A 20 -20.40 -0.64 41.47
CA ASP A 20 -21.01 -0.51 42.77
C ASP A 20 -22.51 -0.71 42.68
N LYS A 21 -23.11 -1.28 43.76
CA LYS A 21 -24.56 -1.49 43.84
C LYS A 21 -25.32 -0.20 43.56
N GLN A 22 -24.82 0.97 43.97
CA GLN A 22 -25.46 2.26 43.70
C GLN A 22 -25.54 2.60 42.22
N GLN A 23 -24.52 2.23 41.42
CA GLN A 23 -24.51 2.42 39.97
C GLN A 23 -25.57 1.59 39.29
N ILE A 24 -25.69 0.29 39.68
CA ILE A 24 -26.72 -0.62 39.22
C ILE A 24 -28.13 -0.07 39.55
N GLU A 25 -28.38 0.31 40.81
CA GLU A 25 -29.68 0.82 41.22
C GLU A 25 -30.09 2.09 40.46
N LYS A 26 -29.15 3.02 40.23
CA LYS A 26 -29.39 4.20 39.40
C LYS A 26 -29.67 3.87 37.93
N ALA A 27 -29.04 2.85 37.38
CA ALA A 27 -29.29 2.41 36.03
C ALA A 27 -30.69 1.76 35.89
N LEU A 28 -31.06 0.89 36.84
CA LEU A 28 -32.39 0.30 36.90
C LEU A 28 -33.50 1.35 37.05
N ASP A 29 -33.27 2.44 37.83
CA ASP A 29 -34.24 3.53 37.94
C ASP A 29 -34.45 4.26 36.59
N ARG A 30 -33.37 4.43 35.82
CA ARG A 30 -33.45 5.03 34.49
C ARG A 30 -34.14 4.11 33.48
N ALA A 31 -33.79 2.83 33.48
CA ALA A 31 -34.41 1.83 32.63
C ALA A 31 -35.93 1.68 32.92
N ALA A 32 -36.29 1.65 34.20
CA ALA A 32 -37.71 1.60 34.57
C ALA A 32 -38.51 2.81 34.07
N ARG A 33 -37.92 4.03 34.09
CA ARG A 33 -38.53 5.22 33.50
C ARG A 33 -38.70 5.08 31.98
N ARG A 34 -37.69 4.61 31.27
CA ARG A 34 -37.75 4.38 29.80
C ARG A 34 -38.84 3.34 29.48
N MET A 35 -38.82 2.20 30.14
CA MET A 35 -39.81 1.14 29.92
C MET A 35 -41.24 1.63 30.22
N SER A 36 -41.44 2.43 31.28
CA SER A 36 -42.75 3.00 31.59
C SER A 36 -43.25 4.00 30.54
N GLN A 37 -42.33 4.63 29.78
CA GLN A 37 -42.66 5.50 28.63
C GLN A 37 -42.94 4.69 27.36
N LYS A 38 -42.20 3.59 27.15
CA LYS A 38 -42.28 2.74 25.95
C LYS A 38 -43.51 1.85 25.98
N TYR A 39 -43.79 1.23 27.12
CA TYR A 39 -44.86 0.23 27.31
C TYR A 39 -46.03 0.78 28.11
N ASN A 40 -47.22 0.20 27.85
CA ASN A 40 -48.43 0.54 28.61
C ASN A 40 -48.56 -0.40 29.82
N ILE A 41 -48.44 0.17 31.02
CA ILE A 41 -48.53 -0.56 32.28
C ILE A 41 -49.94 -0.39 32.85
N PRO A 42 -50.70 -1.46 33.08
CA PRO A 42 -52.06 -1.37 33.61
C PRO A 42 -52.13 -0.58 34.92
N GLY A 43 -53.06 0.36 34.99
CA GLY A 43 -53.26 1.23 36.18
C GLY A 43 -52.40 2.48 36.26
N PHE A 44 -51.49 2.70 35.28
CA PHE A 44 -50.60 3.89 35.25
C PHE A 44 -50.62 4.57 33.90
N ARG A 45 -50.52 5.91 33.93
CA ARG A 45 -50.29 6.69 32.71
C ARG A 45 -48.84 6.48 32.24
N LYS A 46 -48.61 6.41 30.92
CA LYS A 46 -47.29 6.26 30.32
C LYS A 46 -46.26 7.19 30.97
N GLY A 47 -45.12 6.65 31.38
CA GLY A 47 -44.03 7.38 32.04
C GLY A 47 -44.27 7.73 33.51
N LYS A 48 -45.35 7.28 34.14
CA LYS A 48 -45.68 7.59 35.54
C LYS A 48 -45.68 6.37 36.47
N ALA A 49 -45.43 5.18 35.96
CA ALA A 49 -45.33 3.98 36.81
C ALA A 49 -44.03 4.05 37.64
N PRO A 50 -44.11 3.87 38.98
CA PRO A 50 -42.90 3.75 39.83
C PRO A 50 -42.10 2.51 39.47
N ARG A 51 -40.77 2.54 39.68
CA ARG A 51 -39.87 1.41 39.38
C ARG A 51 -40.36 0.07 39.91
N PHE A 52 -40.77 0.02 41.15
CA PHE A 52 -41.30 -1.19 41.79
C PHE A 52 -42.43 -1.86 40.96
N ILE A 53 -43.31 -1.06 40.38
CA ILE A 53 -44.41 -1.56 39.55
C ILE A 53 -43.89 -2.09 38.22
N VAL A 54 -42.93 -1.37 37.62
CA VAL A 54 -42.29 -1.78 36.36
C VAL A 54 -41.53 -3.08 36.57
N GLU A 55 -40.76 -3.20 37.66
CA GLU A 55 -39.97 -4.37 38.04
C GLU A 55 -40.89 -5.59 38.33
N ASN A 56 -42.01 -5.38 38.99
CA ASN A 56 -42.99 -6.47 39.21
C ASN A 56 -43.70 -6.91 37.93
N TYR A 57 -43.88 -6.03 36.96
CA TYR A 57 -44.59 -6.32 35.71
C TYR A 57 -43.69 -7.00 34.65
N PHE A 58 -42.47 -6.55 34.49
CA PHE A 58 -41.50 -7.06 33.46
C PHE A 58 -40.45 -8.00 34.03
N GLY A 59 -40.22 -7.98 35.34
CA GLY A 59 -39.11 -8.68 36.00
C GLY A 59 -37.86 -7.82 36.12
N ARG A 60 -36.99 -8.18 37.07
CA ARG A 60 -35.70 -7.49 37.30
C ARG A 60 -34.71 -7.69 36.16
N GLU A 61 -34.74 -8.89 35.55
CA GLU A 61 -33.86 -9.25 34.43
C GLU A 61 -34.12 -8.36 33.21
N ALA A 62 -35.39 -8.19 32.82
CA ALA A 62 -35.74 -7.31 31.72
C ALA A 62 -35.35 -5.83 31.96
N LEU A 63 -35.39 -5.39 33.23
CA LEU A 63 -34.88 -4.06 33.57
C LEU A 63 -33.35 -3.97 33.47
N LEU A 64 -32.64 -5.02 33.87
CA LEU A 64 -31.19 -5.09 33.74
C LEU A 64 -30.76 -5.10 32.27
N GLU A 65 -31.43 -5.88 31.44
CA GLU A 65 -31.23 -5.93 29.99
C GLU A 65 -31.42 -4.54 29.37
N GLU A 66 -32.54 -3.85 29.63
CA GLU A 66 -32.77 -2.46 29.16
C GLU A 66 -31.77 -1.45 29.72
N ALA A 67 -31.14 -1.76 30.87
CA ALA A 67 -30.15 -0.87 31.51
C ALA A 67 -28.72 -1.14 31.12
N SER A 68 -28.41 -2.36 30.62
CA SER A 68 -27.05 -2.89 30.45
C SER A 68 -26.21 -2.03 29.54
N ASP A 69 -26.69 -1.71 28.35
CA ASP A 69 -25.92 -0.99 27.34
C ASP A 69 -25.46 0.38 27.82
N ASP A 70 -26.41 1.21 28.30
CA ASP A 70 -26.09 2.54 28.86
C ASP A 70 -25.18 2.47 30.07
N LEU A 71 -25.37 1.44 30.91
CA LEU A 71 -24.59 1.28 32.13
C LEU A 71 -23.14 0.88 31.79
N ILE A 72 -22.99 -0.12 30.93
CA ILE A 72 -21.69 -0.61 30.47
C ILE A 72 -20.96 0.49 29.74
N GLN A 73 -21.60 1.13 28.76
CA GLN A 73 -20.96 2.19 27.97
C GLN A 73 -20.47 3.34 28.85
N LYS A 74 -21.32 3.80 29.77
CA LYS A 74 -20.92 4.89 30.68
C LYS A 74 -19.79 4.46 31.61
N ALA A 75 -19.89 3.27 32.21
CA ALA A 75 -18.86 2.78 33.12
C ALA A 75 -17.53 2.51 32.40
N PHE A 76 -17.59 2.06 31.13
CA PHE A 76 -16.42 1.90 30.27
C PHE A 76 -15.73 3.24 29.99
N GLN A 77 -16.48 4.26 29.59
CA GLN A 77 -15.91 5.61 29.38
C GLN A 77 -15.29 6.18 30.65
N ASP A 78 -15.93 6.00 31.81
CA ASP A 78 -15.40 6.41 33.10
C ASP A 78 -14.11 5.60 33.46
N ALA A 79 -14.05 4.31 33.10
CA ALA A 79 -12.88 3.46 33.30
C ALA A 79 -11.70 3.89 32.43
N LEU A 80 -11.93 4.16 31.14
CA LEU A 80 -10.90 4.66 30.22
C LEU A 80 -10.28 5.97 30.73
N LYS A 81 -11.12 6.91 31.18
CA LYS A 81 -10.65 8.18 31.76
C LYS A 81 -9.87 8.00 33.05
N GLN A 82 -10.30 7.07 33.92
CA GLN A 82 -9.65 6.78 35.18
C GLN A 82 -8.24 6.20 34.97
N GLU A 83 -8.09 5.29 34.01
CA GLU A 83 -6.81 4.61 33.71
C GLU A 83 -5.96 5.35 32.68
N GLY A 84 -6.47 6.44 32.06
CA GLY A 84 -5.77 7.20 31.03
C GLY A 84 -5.52 6.37 29.75
N ILE A 85 -6.47 5.50 29.38
CA ILE A 85 -6.36 4.61 28.24
C ILE A 85 -7.04 5.25 27.03
N GLU A 86 -6.30 5.37 25.94
CA GLU A 86 -6.81 5.80 24.64
C GLU A 86 -7.01 4.56 23.75
N PRO A 87 -8.25 4.20 23.41
CA PRO A 87 -8.53 3.08 22.52
C PRO A 87 -8.02 3.38 21.10
N TYR A 88 -7.26 2.44 20.54
CA TYR A 88 -6.79 2.52 19.15
C TYR A 88 -7.87 2.15 18.12
N ALA A 89 -8.79 1.28 18.54
CA ALA A 89 -9.93 0.82 17.74
C ALA A 89 -11.09 0.46 18.68
N GLN A 90 -12.20 0.00 18.07
CA GLN A 90 -13.39 -0.41 18.80
C GLN A 90 -13.06 -1.50 19.82
N ALA A 91 -13.56 -1.31 21.04
CA ALA A 91 -13.41 -2.26 22.12
C ALA A 91 -14.45 -3.37 22.05
N HIS A 92 -14.10 -4.59 22.47
CA HIS A 92 -14.97 -5.75 22.44
C HIS A 92 -15.35 -6.18 23.85
N LEU A 93 -16.65 -6.31 24.09
CA LEU A 93 -17.21 -6.81 25.36
C LEU A 93 -17.11 -8.35 25.37
N THR A 94 -16.35 -8.90 26.32
CA THR A 94 -16.08 -10.35 26.38
C THR A 94 -16.87 -11.08 27.47
N ASP A 95 -17.16 -10.42 28.60
CA ASP A 95 -17.92 -11.02 29.70
C ASP A 95 -18.80 -9.98 30.41
N VAL A 96 -20.00 -10.36 30.77
CA VAL A 96 -20.96 -9.50 31.49
C VAL A 96 -21.63 -10.27 32.60
N ASN A 97 -21.43 -9.84 33.84
CA ASN A 97 -22.21 -10.33 35.00
C ASN A 97 -22.78 -9.13 35.75
N LEU A 98 -24.02 -8.76 35.43
CA LEU A 98 -24.78 -7.69 36.08
C LEU A 98 -25.95 -8.24 36.96
N THR A 99 -26.14 -9.54 37.03
CA THR A 99 -27.22 -10.19 37.76
C THR A 99 -26.89 -10.38 39.22
N GLU A 100 -25.67 -10.83 39.52
CA GLU A 100 -25.21 -11.18 40.86
C GLU A 100 -23.92 -10.44 41.23
N ALA A 101 -23.74 -10.18 42.49
CA ALA A 101 -22.50 -9.55 42.97
C ALA A 101 -21.35 -10.58 43.00
N PRO A 102 -20.11 -10.19 42.57
CA PRO A 102 -19.73 -8.85 42.13
C PRO A 102 -20.25 -8.53 40.72
N TYR A 103 -20.91 -7.36 40.57
CA TYR A 103 -21.37 -6.85 39.27
C TYR A 103 -20.17 -6.42 38.45
N ARG A 104 -19.86 -7.10 37.38
CA ARG A 104 -18.69 -6.82 36.56
C ARG A 104 -18.96 -7.03 35.09
N PHE A 105 -18.15 -6.36 34.29
CA PHE A 105 -18.01 -6.69 32.87
C PHE A 105 -16.54 -6.60 32.48
N THR A 106 -16.16 -7.33 31.45
CA THR A 106 -14.81 -7.38 30.91
C THR A 106 -14.82 -6.92 29.47
N VAL A 107 -13.90 -6.02 29.12
CA VAL A 107 -13.77 -5.45 27.78
C VAL A 107 -12.34 -5.57 27.32
N GLU A 108 -12.14 -6.07 26.12
CA GLU A 108 -10.84 -6.03 25.42
C GLU A 108 -10.73 -4.74 24.64
N VAL A 109 -9.72 -3.95 24.96
CA VAL A 109 -9.47 -2.64 24.36
C VAL A 109 -8.17 -2.71 23.57
N PRO A 110 -8.22 -2.63 22.23
CA PRO A 110 -7.01 -2.45 21.42
C PRO A 110 -6.36 -1.11 21.77
N VAL A 111 -5.06 -1.12 22.03
CA VAL A 111 -4.27 0.10 22.30
C VAL A 111 -3.22 0.32 21.23
N ALA A 112 -2.58 1.47 21.24
CA ALA A 112 -1.55 1.81 20.28
C ALA A 112 -0.44 0.75 20.19
N PRO A 113 0.07 0.46 19.00
CA PRO A 113 1.13 -0.52 18.81
C PRO A 113 2.40 -0.14 19.56
N THR A 114 3.08 -1.13 20.11
CA THR A 114 4.38 -0.93 20.77
C THR A 114 5.48 -1.48 19.87
N VAL A 115 6.52 -0.65 19.65
CA VAL A 115 7.69 -1.01 18.84
C VAL A 115 8.95 -0.78 19.67
N VAL A 116 9.77 -1.80 19.81
CA VAL A 116 11.05 -1.72 20.49
C VAL A 116 12.16 -1.92 19.46
N LEU A 117 12.78 -0.79 19.06
CA LEU A 117 13.88 -0.81 18.09
C LEU A 117 15.10 -1.52 18.66
N PRO A 118 15.86 -2.26 17.83
CA PRO A 118 17.18 -2.80 18.19
C PRO A 118 18.21 -1.66 18.25
N HIS A 119 19.48 -2.03 18.44
CA HIS A 119 20.59 -1.12 18.23
C HIS A 119 20.80 -0.86 16.71
N TYR A 120 19.81 -0.24 16.06
CA TYR A 120 19.75 -0.04 14.62
C TYR A 120 20.98 0.69 14.04
N ARG A 121 21.63 1.58 14.81
CA ARG A 121 22.87 2.26 14.39
C ARG A 121 24.09 1.34 14.27
N ALA A 122 24.01 0.10 14.74
CA ALA A 122 25.06 -0.89 14.60
C ALA A 122 24.88 -1.82 13.40
N ILE A 123 23.79 -1.65 12.68
CA ILE A 123 23.50 -2.40 11.45
C ILE A 123 24.16 -1.67 10.30
N HIS A 124 25.03 -2.38 9.55
CA HIS A 124 25.71 -1.83 8.38
C HIS A 124 25.42 -2.71 7.16
N VAL A 125 25.20 -2.05 6.04
CA VAL A 125 24.98 -2.65 4.72
C VAL A 125 25.98 -2.02 3.76
N PRO A 126 26.82 -2.80 3.06
CA PRO A 126 27.76 -2.24 2.09
C PRO A 126 27.02 -1.61 0.92
N LEU A 127 27.54 -0.49 0.43
CA LEU A 127 27.06 0.14 -0.80
C LEU A 127 27.87 -0.43 -1.97
N GLU A 128 27.25 -1.30 -2.75
CA GLU A 128 27.85 -1.93 -3.92
C GLU A 128 27.28 -1.28 -5.18
N ILE A 129 28.04 -0.38 -5.80
CA ILE A 129 27.63 0.30 -7.03
C ILE A 129 28.11 -0.53 -8.21
N GLU A 130 27.18 -0.89 -9.10
CA GLU A 130 27.52 -1.61 -10.32
C GLU A 130 28.39 -0.73 -11.24
N GLU A 131 29.48 -1.28 -11.75
CA GLU A 131 30.39 -0.56 -12.62
C GLU A 131 29.78 -0.35 -14.02
N VAL A 132 29.71 0.90 -14.44
CA VAL A 132 29.25 1.27 -15.79
C VAL A 132 30.38 1.09 -16.79
N THR A 133 30.31 0.03 -17.56
CA THR A 133 31.28 -0.33 -18.59
C THR A 133 31.00 0.39 -19.93
N ASP A 134 31.98 0.39 -20.84
CA ASP A 134 31.75 0.88 -22.19
C ASP A 134 30.71 0.06 -22.95
N GLU A 135 30.53 -1.23 -22.61
CA GLU A 135 29.51 -2.10 -23.18
C GLU A 135 28.12 -1.66 -22.77
N THR A 136 27.92 -1.36 -21.48
CA THR A 136 26.62 -0.85 -20.95
C THR A 136 26.25 0.49 -21.60
N VAL A 137 27.26 1.39 -21.79
CA VAL A 137 27.05 2.68 -22.48
C VAL A 137 26.67 2.46 -23.93
N ASN A 138 27.40 1.58 -24.65
CA ASN A 138 27.07 1.25 -26.03
C ASN A 138 25.66 0.70 -26.18
N HIS A 139 25.28 -0.24 -25.31
CA HIS A 139 23.95 -0.79 -25.31
C HIS A 139 22.86 0.26 -25.07
N ALA A 140 23.07 1.17 -24.11
CA ALA A 140 22.17 2.29 -23.89
C ALA A 140 22.07 3.24 -25.10
N MET A 141 23.20 3.49 -25.78
CA MET A 141 23.20 4.29 -27.00
C MET A 141 22.45 3.59 -28.15
N GLU A 142 22.57 2.27 -28.28
CA GLU A 142 21.82 1.50 -29.27
C GLU A 142 20.31 1.54 -28.96
N ILE A 143 19.89 1.43 -27.69
CA ILE A 143 18.48 1.59 -27.30
C ILE A 143 17.96 2.98 -27.67
N ARG A 144 18.76 4.04 -27.46
CA ARG A 144 18.40 5.39 -27.88
C ARG A 144 18.22 5.48 -29.40
N ARG A 145 19.16 4.92 -30.18
CA ARG A 145 19.10 4.85 -31.63
C ARG A 145 17.88 4.07 -32.13
N ASP A 146 17.55 2.97 -31.47
CA ASP A 146 16.38 2.13 -31.76
C ASP A 146 15.05 2.86 -31.62
N ARG A 147 14.95 3.86 -30.72
CA ARG A 147 13.74 4.67 -30.54
C ARG A 147 13.42 5.53 -31.76
N HIS A 148 14.42 5.85 -32.59
CA HIS A 148 14.31 6.67 -33.80
C HIS A 148 14.31 5.83 -35.07
N VAL A 149 14.05 4.50 -34.97
CA VAL A 149 13.95 3.63 -36.11
C VAL A 149 12.79 4.02 -37.04
N VAL A 150 13.01 4.05 -38.32
CA VAL A 150 11.97 4.22 -39.34
C VAL A 150 11.68 2.85 -39.96
N LEU A 151 10.42 2.44 -39.89
CA LEU A 151 9.98 1.19 -40.51
C LEU A 151 9.59 1.46 -41.97
N ARG A 152 10.20 0.73 -42.88
CA ARG A 152 9.91 0.79 -44.29
C ARG A 152 9.30 -0.52 -44.78
N ALA A 153 8.09 -0.44 -45.35
CA ALA A 153 7.50 -1.59 -46.02
C ALA A 153 8.40 -2.01 -47.19
N LEU A 154 8.51 -3.30 -47.43
CA LEU A 154 9.30 -3.82 -48.53
C LEU A 154 8.58 -3.54 -49.86
N ASP A 155 9.27 -2.92 -50.81
CA ASP A 155 8.74 -2.67 -52.17
C ASP A 155 8.44 -3.99 -52.91
N GLU A 156 9.28 -5.01 -52.69
CA GLU A 156 9.08 -6.37 -53.18
C GLU A 156 9.22 -7.35 -51.99
N PRO A 157 8.31 -8.36 -51.88
CA PRO A 157 8.42 -9.37 -50.84
C PRO A 157 9.78 -10.12 -50.95
N ARG A 158 10.57 -10.02 -49.89
CA ARG A 158 11.82 -10.79 -49.71
C ARG A 158 11.78 -11.57 -48.42
N PRO A 159 12.62 -12.61 -48.31
CA PRO A 159 12.83 -13.28 -47.03
C PRO A 159 13.36 -12.35 -45.94
N ALA A 160 12.95 -12.59 -44.71
CA ALA A 160 13.36 -11.85 -43.55
C ALA A 160 14.88 -11.92 -43.33
N GLN A 161 15.50 -10.79 -43.05
CA GLN A 161 16.91 -10.65 -42.77
C GLN A 161 17.16 -10.25 -41.32
N PRO A 162 18.34 -10.53 -40.75
CA PRO A 162 18.73 -10.02 -39.47
C PRO A 162 18.53 -8.49 -39.40
N GLY A 163 17.91 -8.01 -38.32
CA GLY A 163 17.56 -6.62 -38.12
C GLY A 163 16.18 -6.19 -38.61
N ASP A 164 15.48 -6.98 -39.43
CA ASP A 164 14.11 -6.70 -39.84
C ASP A 164 13.12 -6.79 -38.67
N GLN A 165 12.02 -6.06 -38.75
CA GLN A 165 10.88 -6.20 -37.85
C GLN A 165 9.81 -7.08 -38.48
N LEU A 166 9.39 -8.09 -37.75
CA LEU A 166 8.34 -9.00 -38.15
C LEU A 166 7.05 -8.68 -37.38
N THR A 167 5.94 -8.63 -38.08
CA THR A 167 4.60 -8.69 -37.45
C THR A 167 4.18 -10.14 -37.43
N VAL A 168 3.93 -10.67 -36.22
CA VAL A 168 3.70 -12.11 -36.03
C VAL A 168 2.52 -12.37 -35.12
N GLN A 169 1.97 -13.58 -35.24
CA GLN A 169 1.09 -14.20 -34.25
C GLN A 169 1.83 -15.41 -33.68
N ILE A 170 2.02 -15.46 -32.36
CA ILE A 170 2.83 -16.49 -31.71
C ILE A 170 1.96 -17.29 -30.74
N GLU A 171 1.93 -18.61 -30.94
CA GLU A 171 1.42 -19.55 -29.95
C GLU A 171 2.60 -20.31 -29.34
N THR A 172 2.60 -20.42 -28.04
CA THR A 172 3.66 -21.11 -27.29
C THR A 172 3.06 -22.27 -26.53
N PHE A 173 3.64 -23.47 -26.71
CA PHE A 173 3.22 -24.70 -26.05
C PHE A 173 4.35 -25.27 -25.22
N VAL A 174 4.01 -25.74 -24.01
CA VAL A 174 4.92 -26.44 -23.11
C VAL A 174 4.29 -27.78 -22.80
N ASP A 175 5.01 -28.88 -23.05
CA ASP A 175 4.53 -30.27 -22.89
C ASP A 175 3.20 -30.53 -23.64
N GLY A 176 2.93 -29.79 -24.73
CA GLY A 176 1.73 -29.91 -25.56
C GLY A 176 0.53 -29.07 -25.11
N GLU A 177 0.65 -28.35 -23.99
CA GLU A 177 -0.38 -27.42 -23.51
C GLU A 177 -0.01 -25.98 -23.87
N PRO A 178 -0.98 -25.14 -24.28
CA PRO A 178 -0.71 -23.72 -24.56
C PRO A 178 -0.31 -22.98 -23.28
N LEU A 179 0.78 -22.23 -23.35
CA LEU A 179 1.31 -21.48 -22.20
C LEU A 179 0.39 -20.32 -21.81
N ASN A 180 -0.12 -19.60 -22.80
CA ASN A 180 -1.00 -18.44 -22.62
C ASN A 180 -2.12 -18.52 -23.68
N PRO A 181 -3.17 -19.32 -23.47
CA PRO A 181 -4.28 -19.36 -24.40
C PRO A 181 -5.03 -18.03 -24.39
N PRO A 182 -5.47 -17.51 -25.55
CA PRO A 182 -6.30 -16.32 -25.59
C PRO A 182 -7.60 -16.54 -24.82
N ALA A 183 -8.04 -15.51 -24.09
CA ALA A 183 -9.25 -15.60 -23.27
C ALA A 183 -10.50 -15.73 -24.18
N GLY A 184 -11.37 -16.70 -23.89
CA GLY A 184 -12.69 -16.81 -24.50
C GLY A 184 -12.74 -17.20 -25.99
N GLY A 185 -11.63 -17.64 -26.60
CA GLY A 185 -11.58 -18.02 -28.02
C GLY A 185 -11.39 -16.83 -28.96
N GLU A 186 -10.83 -15.74 -28.47
CA GLU A 186 -10.39 -14.60 -29.26
C GLU A 186 -9.24 -14.99 -30.20
N ASP A 187 -9.06 -14.22 -31.28
CA ASP A 187 -7.95 -14.40 -32.20
C ASP A 187 -6.61 -14.16 -31.49
N ILE A 188 -5.57 -14.89 -31.90
CA ILE A 188 -4.22 -14.70 -31.38
C ILE A 188 -3.79 -13.25 -31.64
N PRO A 189 -3.40 -12.48 -30.61
CA PRO A 189 -3.00 -11.10 -30.79
C PRO A 189 -1.75 -11.00 -31.66
N GLN A 190 -1.73 -9.97 -32.50
CA GLN A 190 -0.56 -9.64 -33.29
C GLN A 190 0.49 -8.98 -32.37
N SER A 191 1.73 -9.39 -32.53
CA SER A 191 2.89 -8.82 -31.86
C SER A 191 3.99 -8.48 -32.87
N THR A 192 4.86 -7.57 -32.48
CA THR A 192 6.03 -7.20 -33.29
C THR A 192 7.28 -7.82 -32.69
N LEU A 193 8.15 -8.33 -33.54
CA LEU A 193 9.40 -8.99 -33.15
C LEU A 193 10.53 -8.49 -34.04
N VAL A 194 11.59 -8.00 -33.42
CA VAL A 194 12.83 -7.62 -34.16
C VAL A 194 13.68 -8.86 -34.31
N LEU A 195 14.11 -9.16 -35.52
CA LEU A 195 14.92 -10.34 -35.86
C LEU A 195 16.38 -10.11 -35.42
N ASP A 196 16.59 -10.21 -34.11
CA ASP A 196 17.86 -9.97 -33.44
C ASP A 196 18.26 -11.19 -32.61
N PRO A 197 19.49 -11.75 -32.79
CA PRO A 197 19.94 -12.94 -32.06
C PRO A 197 20.06 -12.71 -30.54
N GLU A 198 20.21 -11.45 -30.08
CA GLU A 198 20.29 -11.14 -28.65
C GLU A 198 18.91 -11.04 -27.98
N ARG A 199 17.84 -10.82 -28.77
CA ARG A 199 16.47 -10.62 -28.29
C ARG A 199 15.59 -11.88 -28.47
N ILE A 200 16.02 -12.82 -29.30
CA ILE A 200 15.24 -14.03 -29.63
C ILE A 200 16.02 -15.27 -29.21
N VAL A 201 15.31 -16.24 -28.64
CA VAL A 201 15.92 -17.54 -28.31
C VAL A 201 16.58 -18.16 -29.57
N PRO A 202 17.83 -18.63 -29.48
CA PRO A 202 18.64 -19.00 -30.64
C PRO A 202 17.93 -19.90 -31.65
N GLY A 203 17.33 -21.02 -31.24
CA GLY A 203 16.63 -21.93 -32.17
C GLY A 203 15.40 -21.31 -32.85
N LEU A 204 14.71 -20.35 -32.18
CA LEU A 204 13.60 -19.61 -32.79
C LEU A 204 14.13 -18.56 -33.78
N TYR A 205 15.21 -17.87 -33.42
CA TYR A 205 15.87 -16.91 -34.30
C TYR A 205 16.30 -17.55 -35.62
N GLU A 206 16.99 -18.71 -35.56
CA GLU A 206 17.44 -19.45 -36.73
C GLU A 206 16.28 -19.89 -37.64
N ALA A 207 15.14 -20.25 -37.03
CA ALA A 207 13.96 -20.64 -37.77
C ALA A 207 13.23 -19.48 -38.45
N LEU A 208 13.38 -18.26 -37.93
CA LEU A 208 12.73 -17.05 -38.45
C LEU A 208 13.59 -16.33 -39.50
N VAL A 209 14.92 -16.51 -39.50
CA VAL A 209 15.79 -15.96 -40.54
C VAL A 209 15.47 -16.58 -41.89
N GLY A 210 15.20 -15.75 -42.88
CA GLY A 210 14.87 -16.22 -44.24
C GLY A 210 13.41 -16.60 -44.50
N VAL A 211 12.52 -16.37 -43.53
CA VAL A 211 11.09 -16.61 -43.68
C VAL A 211 10.44 -15.50 -44.48
N SER A 212 9.50 -15.86 -45.37
CA SER A 212 8.70 -14.89 -46.15
C SER A 212 7.41 -14.49 -45.43
N PRO A 213 6.83 -13.33 -45.75
CA PRO A 213 5.49 -12.94 -45.24
C PRO A 213 4.44 -14.00 -45.52
N ASN A 214 3.45 -14.14 -44.65
CA ASN A 214 2.36 -15.13 -44.70
C ASN A 214 2.86 -16.59 -44.62
N THR A 215 3.94 -16.87 -43.92
CA THR A 215 4.49 -18.19 -43.70
C THR A 215 4.34 -18.56 -42.19
N MET A 216 3.96 -19.82 -41.98
CA MET A 216 3.90 -20.40 -40.63
C MET A 216 5.19 -21.16 -40.33
N VAL A 217 5.80 -20.87 -39.18
CA VAL A 217 6.99 -21.54 -38.66
C VAL A 217 6.61 -22.33 -37.43
N ASP A 218 7.00 -23.60 -37.36
CA ASP A 218 6.75 -24.49 -36.23
C ASP A 218 8.09 -25.05 -35.78
N VAL A 219 8.55 -24.63 -34.62
CA VAL A 219 9.86 -24.99 -34.08
C VAL A 219 9.77 -25.34 -32.61
N THR A 220 10.50 -26.35 -32.20
CA THR A 220 10.65 -26.72 -30.79
C THR A 220 12.05 -26.37 -30.30
N VAL A 221 12.16 -25.59 -29.27
CA VAL A 221 13.42 -25.14 -28.70
C VAL A 221 13.49 -25.57 -27.25
N ARG A 222 14.63 -26.10 -26.82
CA ARG A 222 14.88 -26.40 -25.43
C ARG A 222 15.32 -25.12 -24.73
N MET A 223 14.55 -24.73 -23.72
CA MET A 223 14.86 -23.53 -22.92
C MET A 223 16.02 -23.79 -21.94
N PRO A 224 16.85 -22.79 -21.65
CA PRO A 224 17.94 -22.91 -20.68
C PRO A 224 17.44 -23.31 -19.28
N ASP A 225 18.31 -24.01 -18.53
CA ASP A 225 17.99 -24.46 -17.17
C ASP A 225 17.98 -23.31 -16.14
N ASP A 226 18.50 -22.15 -16.50
CA ASP A 226 18.54 -20.90 -15.69
C ASP A 226 17.49 -19.86 -16.11
N HIS A 227 16.58 -20.22 -17.04
CA HIS A 227 15.55 -19.30 -17.49
C HIS A 227 14.68 -18.79 -16.34
N GLU A 228 14.37 -17.49 -16.31
CA GLU A 228 13.62 -16.82 -15.23
C GLU A 228 12.22 -17.41 -15.02
N ASN A 229 11.53 -17.74 -16.11
CA ASN A 229 10.18 -18.31 -16.04
C ASN A 229 10.24 -19.82 -15.74
N GLU A 230 9.83 -20.18 -14.52
CA GLU A 230 9.79 -21.57 -14.04
C GLU A 230 8.92 -22.52 -14.89
N ARG A 231 7.91 -22.00 -15.58
CA ARG A 231 7.01 -22.82 -16.42
C ARG A 231 7.70 -23.36 -17.68
N VAL A 232 8.73 -22.69 -18.16
CA VAL A 232 9.48 -23.05 -19.38
C VAL A 232 10.91 -23.51 -19.10
N ARG A 233 11.44 -23.26 -17.91
CA ARG A 233 12.82 -23.55 -17.49
C ARG A 233 13.18 -25.01 -17.75
N GLY A 234 14.23 -25.23 -18.55
CA GLY A 234 14.76 -26.57 -18.88
C GLY A 234 13.81 -27.48 -19.67
N ARG A 235 12.68 -26.93 -20.17
CA ARG A 235 11.68 -27.70 -20.93
C ARG A 235 11.79 -27.48 -22.43
N ASP A 236 11.21 -28.38 -23.19
CA ASP A 236 11.04 -28.23 -24.63
C ASP A 236 9.79 -27.38 -24.88
N VAL A 237 10.00 -26.21 -25.48
CA VAL A 237 8.96 -25.22 -25.78
C VAL A 237 8.75 -25.18 -27.28
N ARG A 238 7.53 -25.46 -27.73
CA ARG A 238 7.14 -25.40 -29.13
C ARG A 238 6.54 -24.03 -29.43
N PHE A 239 7.11 -23.35 -30.42
CA PHE A 239 6.64 -22.10 -30.96
C PHE A 239 5.98 -22.33 -32.32
N VAL A 240 4.74 -21.88 -32.43
CA VAL A 240 4.03 -21.78 -33.71
C VAL A 240 3.88 -20.31 -34.03
N VAL A 241 4.64 -19.85 -35.01
CA VAL A 241 4.74 -18.44 -35.38
C VAL A 241 4.18 -18.24 -36.78
N ASN A 242 3.13 -17.49 -36.90
CA ASN A 242 2.59 -17.04 -38.18
C ASN A 242 3.17 -15.65 -38.49
N VAL A 243 4.04 -15.53 -39.46
CA VAL A 243 4.65 -14.29 -39.89
C VAL A 243 3.70 -13.59 -40.86
N LEU A 244 3.13 -12.47 -40.42
CA LEU A 244 2.13 -11.71 -41.20
C LEU A 244 2.79 -10.72 -42.14
N ASP A 245 3.80 -9.99 -41.67
CA ASP A 245 4.50 -8.94 -42.41
C ASP A 245 5.97 -8.88 -42.03
N VAL A 246 6.79 -8.37 -42.95
CA VAL A 246 8.21 -8.13 -42.78
C VAL A 246 8.51 -6.71 -43.20
N GLN A 247 9.09 -5.93 -42.29
CA GLN A 247 9.45 -4.55 -42.53
C GLN A 247 10.95 -4.33 -42.30
N GLU A 248 11.56 -3.55 -43.18
CA GLU A 248 12.94 -3.15 -43.01
C GLU A 248 13.05 -2.06 -41.95
N ARG A 249 13.96 -2.24 -40.98
CA ARG A 249 14.28 -1.25 -39.98
C ARG A 249 15.44 -0.38 -40.45
N LEU A 250 15.15 0.89 -40.66
CA LEU A 250 16.16 1.89 -41.01
C LEU A 250 16.55 2.64 -39.74
N LEU A 251 17.71 2.32 -39.22
CA LEU A 251 18.27 3.04 -38.06
C LEU A 251 18.93 4.32 -38.58
N PRO A 252 18.79 5.46 -37.84
CA PRO A 252 19.49 6.70 -38.19
C PRO A 252 21.01 6.51 -38.10
N GLU A 253 21.74 7.31 -38.85
CA GLU A 253 23.19 7.37 -38.69
C GLU A 253 23.57 7.91 -37.31
N TRP A 254 24.69 7.47 -36.76
CA TRP A 254 25.14 7.88 -35.43
C TRP A 254 25.25 9.39 -35.27
N ASP A 255 25.75 10.06 -36.29
CA ASP A 255 25.93 11.51 -36.28
C ASP A 255 24.62 12.31 -36.28
N GLU A 256 23.52 11.67 -36.65
CA GLU A 256 22.16 12.26 -36.63
C GLU A 256 21.48 12.13 -35.26
N LEU A 257 21.91 11.17 -34.42
CA LEU A 257 21.31 10.85 -33.14
C LEU A 257 21.20 12.06 -32.18
N PRO A 258 22.22 12.89 -31.98
CA PRO A 258 22.10 14.05 -31.10
C PRO A 258 20.98 15.01 -31.55
N ALA A 259 20.83 15.25 -32.83
CA ALA A 259 19.76 16.12 -33.35
C ALA A 259 18.37 15.50 -33.15
N LEU A 260 18.24 14.18 -33.32
CA LEU A 260 16.99 13.45 -33.08
C LEU A 260 16.56 13.42 -31.62
N GLU A 261 17.55 13.38 -30.70
CA GLU A 261 17.33 13.48 -29.24
C GLU A 261 17.12 14.92 -28.74
N ASN A 262 17.14 15.94 -29.65
CA ASN A 262 17.12 17.36 -29.30
C ASN A 262 18.29 17.76 -28.40
N PHE A 263 19.42 17.10 -28.56
CA PHE A 263 20.63 17.38 -27.79
C PHE A 263 21.53 18.38 -28.55
N GLU A 264 21.86 19.49 -27.87
CA GLU A 264 22.74 20.51 -28.42
C GLU A 264 24.24 20.14 -28.18
N GLY A 265 24.77 19.20 -28.97
CA GLY A 265 26.12 18.72 -28.80
C GLY A 265 26.53 17.67 -29.84
N THR A 266 27.70 17.11 -29.66
CA THR A 266 28.25 16.05 -30.50
C THR A 266 27.81 14.66 -30.02
N LEU A 267 28.04 13.64 -30.85
CA LEU A 267 27.78 12.24 -30.45
C LEU A 267 28.62 11.84 -29.22
N ASP A 268 29.88 12.30 -29.14
CA ASP A 268 30.75 11.99 -28.01
C ASP A 268 30.25 12.63 -26.71
N GLU A 269 29.70 13.83 -26.77
CA GLU A 269 29.10 14.52 -25.62
C GLU A 269 27.79 13.83 -25.18
N LEU A 270 26.98 13.41 -26.14
CA LEU A 270 25.76 12.61 -25.82
C LEU A 270 26.13 11.28 -25.16
N ARG A 271 27.20 10.63 -25.63
CA ARG A 271 27.69 9.39 -25.03
C ARG A 271 28.18 9.59 -23.59
N GLU A 272 28.92 10.71 -23.35
CA GLU A 272 29.38 11.04 -21.99
C GLU A 272 28.21 11.40 -21.08
N GLN A 273 27.22 12.11 -21.58
CA GLN A 273 25.98 12.34 -20.83
C GLN A 273 25.28 11.03 -20.48
N THR A 274 25.13 10.12 -21.45
CA THR A 274 24.53 8.79 -21.21
C THR A 274 25.31 7.99 -20.17
N ARG A 275 26.65 8.06 -20.21
CA ARG A 275 27.50 7.43 -19.18
C ARG A 275 27.19 7.99 -17.78
N ASN A 276 27.14 9.32 -17.66
CA ASN A 276 26.85 9.98 -16.38
C ASN A 276 25.45 9.63 -15.87
N GLU A 277 24.43 9.59 -16.73
CA GLU A 277 23.07 9.15 -16.39
C GLU A 277 23.05 7.70 -15.87
N LEU A 278 23.81 6.79 -16.51
CA LEU A 278 23.93 5.40 -16.06
C LEU A 278 24.64 5.28 -14.71
N ILE A 279 25.70 6.07 -14.49
CA ILE A 279 26.42 6.10 -13.20
C ILE A 279 25.49 6.60 -12.09
N GLU A 280 24.72 7.66 -12.33
CA GLU A 280 23.75 8.18 -11.37
C GLU A 280 22.62 7.16 -11.11
N ALA A 281 22.13 6.50 -12.16
CA ALA A 281 21.13 5.44 -12.04
C ALA A 281 21.66 4.23 -11.24
N ALA A 282 22.86 3.75 -11.53
CA ALA A 282 23.50 2.66 -10.80
C ALA A 282 23.69 3.00 -9.32
N ARG A 283 24.16 4.23 -9.05
CA ARG A 283 24.30 4.73 -7.68
C ARG A 283 22.97 4.78 -6.95
N LYS A 284 21.95 5.33 -7.58
CA LYS A 284 20.59 5.41 -7.01
C LYS A 284 20.00 4.04 -6.72
N ASN A 285 20.17 3.08 -7.64
CA ASN A 285 19.72 1.71 -7.44
C ASN A 285 20.45 1.06 -6.24
N ALA A 286 21.78 1.22 -6.16
CA ALA A 286 22.56 0.72 -5.02
C ALA A 286 22.13 1.36 -3.69
N GLU A 287 21.81 2.66 -3.68
CA GLU A 287 21.27 3.36 -2.51
C GLU A 287 19.86 2.83 -2.13
N ASP A 288 19.01 2.52 -3.12
CA ASP A 288 17.70 1.91 -2.91
C ASP A 288 17.84 0.51 -2.30
N ASP A 289 18.75 -0.30 -2.82
CA ASP A 289 19.03 -1.65 -2.32
C ASP A 289 19.56 -1.63 -0.88
N VAL A 290 20.50 -0.74 -0.57
CA VAL A 290 21.01 -0.53 0.78
C VAL A 290 19.86 -0.12 1.72
N PHE A 291 19.01 0.80 1.31
CA PHE A 291 17.87 1.25 2.12
C PHE A 291 16.89 0.10 2.41
N VAL A 292 16.51 -0.65 1.38
CA VAL A 292 15.58 -1.78 1.51
C VAL A 292 16.17 -2.86 2.42
N GLU A 293 17.43 -3.24 2.20
CA GLU A 293 18.10 -4.28 2.98
C GLU A 293 18.30 -3.86 4.44
N TYR A 294 18.72 -2.61 4.68
CA TYR A 294 18.85 -2.08 6.03
C TYR A 294 17.52 -2.11 6.78
N VAL A 295 16.45 -1.61 6.17
CA VAL A 295 15.11 -1.62 6.79
C VAL A 295 14.65 -3.04 7.06
N ARG A 296 14.91 -3.99 6.15
CA ARG A 296 14.60 -5.42 6.33
C ARG A 296 15.31 -5.99 7.57
N GLN A 297 16.61 -5.71 7.74
CA GLN A 297 17.39 -6.17 8.89
C GLN A 297 16.90 -5.53 10.19
N VAL A 298 16.57 -4.25 10.19
CA VAL A 298 16.01 -3.57 11.37
C VAL A 298 14.67 -4.18 11.76
N ILE A 299 13.76 -4.41 10.80
CA ILE A 299 12.46 -5.05 11.05
C ILE A 299 12.65 -6.44 11.66
N ALA A 300 13.54 -7.26 11.12
CA ALA A 300 13.82 -8.61 11.60
C ALA A 300 14.33 -8.64 13.06
N ALA A 301 15.04 -7.59 13.49
CA ALA A 301 15.57 -7.46 14.85
C ALA A 301 14.67 -6.67 15.81
N THR A 302 13.57 -6.07 15.32
CA THR A 302 12.63 -5.26 16.11
C THR A 302 11.59 -6.15 16.78
N THR A 303 11.25 -5.83 18.02
CA THR A 303 10.12 -6.49 18.70
C THR A 303 8.86 -5.65 18.52
N PHE A 304 7.82 -6.30 18.02
CA PHE A 304 6.52 -5.69 17.77
C PHE A 304 5.44 -6.27 18.67
N ASP A 305 4.55 -5.40 19.13
CA ASP A 305 3.26 -5.79 19.69
C ASP A 305 2.20 -4.96 18.93
N LEU A 306 1.48 -5.61 18.01
CA LEU A 306 0.58 -4.95 17.04
C LEU A 306 -0.86 -5.40 17.25
N PRO A 307 -1.82 -4.49 17.39
CA PRO A 307 -3.23 -4.85 17.44
C PRO A 307 -3.73 -5.30 16.05
N ASP A 308 -4.61 -6.32 16.02
CA ASP A 308 -5.20 -6.81 14.78
C ASP A 308 -5.93 -5.71 14.00
N ALA A 309 -6.55 -4.78 14.71
CA ALA A 309 -7.22 -3.62 14.12
C ALA A 309 -6.29 -2.75 13.26
N LEU A 310 -5.00 -2.66 13.59
CA LEU A 310 -4.00 -1.99 12.76
C LEU A 310 -3.80 -2.74 11.44
N ILE A 311 -3.63 -4.06 11.52
CA ILE A 311 -3.39 -4.92 10.35
C ILE A 311 -4.60 -4.89 9.40
N VAL A 312 -5.82 -5.00 9.96
CA VAL A 312 -7.07 -4.92 9.17
C VAL A 312 -7.20 -3.56 8.50
N ARG A 313 -6.92 -2.47 9.22
CA ARG A 313 -6.98 -1.11 8.65
C ARG A 313 -5.96 -0.90 7.53
N GLU A 314 -4.77 -1.45 7.68
CA GLU A 314 -3.73 -1.38 6.65
C GLU A 314 -4.09 -2.24 5.42
N ALA A 315 -4.66 -3.45 5.63
CA ALA A 315 -5.17 -4.29 4.55
C ALA A 315 -6.31 -3.60 3.78
N ASP A 316 -7.22 -2.93 4.48
CA ASP A 316 -8.28 -2.11 3.90
C ASP A 316 -7.73 -0.92 3.09
N SER A 317 -6.65 -0.29 3.57
CA SER A 317 -5.97 0.78 2.82
C SER A 317 -5.35 0.26 1.51
N ILE A 318 -4.66 -0.88 1.56
CA ILE A 318 -4.07 -1.51 0.37
C ILE A 318 -5.17 -1.86 -0.64
N LEU A 319 -6.29 -2.40 -0.16
CA LEU A 319 -7.41 -2.74 -1.04
C LEU A 319 -8.01 -1.51 -1.70
N ARG A 320 -8.24 -0.41 -0.95
CA ARG A 320 -8.73 0.86 -1.52
C ARG A 320 -7.76 1.47 -2.52
N GLU A 321 -6.45 1.39 -2.29
CA GLU A 321 -5.44 1.85 -3.24
C GLU A 321 -5.56 1.09 -4.56
N ARG A 322 -5.74 -0.24 -4.51
CA ARG A 322 -5.98 -1.08 -5.69
C ARG A 322 -7.31 -0.77 -6.38
N GLU A 323 -8.38 -0.61 -5.61
CA GLU A 323 -9.69 -0.23 -6.12
C GLU A 323 -9.60 1.09 -6.90
N ALA A 324 -8.96 2.11 -6.32
CA ALA A 324 -8.78 3.42 -6.97
C ALA A 324 -7.89 3.35 -8.22
N GLU A 325 -6.91 2.46 -8.27
CA GLU A 325 -6.10 2.23 -9.46
C GLU A 325 -6.95 1.65 -10.60
N PHE A 326 -7.74 0.62 -10.33
CA PHE A 326 -8.61 0.01 -11.34
C PHE A 326 -9.73 0.95 -11.81
N GLU A 327 -10.27 1.80 -10.92
CA GLU A 327 -11.26 2.81 -11.31
C GLU A 327 -10.73 3.79 -12.35
N ARG A 328 -9.42 4.11 -12.35
CA ARG A 328 -8.79 4.94 -13.39
C ARG A 328 -8.85 4.29 -14.78
N TYR A 329 -8.95 2.97 -14.84
CA TYR A 329 -9.14 2.19 -16.08
C TYR A 329 -10.61 1.88 -16.36
N GLY A 330 -11.55 2.45 -15.57
CA GLY A 330 -12.99 2.25 -15.74
C GLY A 330 -13.51 0.90 -15.23
N ILE A 331 -12.73 0.19 -14.40
CA ILE A 331 -13.10 -1.09 -13.80
C ILE A 331 -13.58 -0.82 -12.37
N SER A 332 -14.85 -1.15 -12.07
CA SER A 332 -15.38 -0.96 -10.71
C SER A 332 -14.92 -2.06 -9.74
N ALA A 333 -14.94 -1.74 -8.44
CA ALA A 333 -14.61 -2.70 -7.38
C ALA A 333 -15.46 -3.97 -7.46
N GLU A 334 -16.78 -3.84 -7.75
CA GLU A 334 -17.68 -4.98 -7.91
C GLU A 334 -17.28 -5.90 -9.07
N GLN A 335 -16.80 -5.34 -10.17
CA GLN A 335 -16.32 -6.14 -11.31
C GLN A 335 -15.06 -6.93 -10.94
N ILE A 336 -14.15 -6.34 -10.16
CA ILE A 336 -12.95 -7.02 -9.66
C ILE A 336 -13.34 -8.19 -8.75
N TYR A 337 -14.25 -7.95 -7.80
CA TYR A 337 -14.71 -8.96 -6.86
C TYR A 337 -15.43 -10.11 -7.58
N ALA A 338 -16.29 -9.78 -8.54
CA ALA A 338 -17.00 -10.77 -9.35
C ALA A 338 -16.05 -11.62 -10.20
N ALA A 339 -15.03 -11.00 -10.80
CA ALA A 339 -14.02 -11.71 -11.61
C ALA A 339 -13.19 -12.69 -10.76
N GLN A 340 -12.92 -12.35 -9.50
CA GLN A 340 -12.17 -13.21 -8.58
C GLN A 340 -13.07 -14.19 -7.81
N GLY A 341 -14.40 -14.04 -7.88
CA GLY A 341 -15.35 -14.84 -7.11
C GLY A 341 -15.23 -14.66 -5.60
N LYS A 342 -14.75 -13.51 -5.12
CA LYS A 342 -14.45 -13.22 -3.73
C LYS A 342 -15.26 -12.02 -3.24
N LYS A 343 -15.48 -11.96 -1.93
CA LYS A 343 -16.01 -10.78 -1.27
C LYS A 343 -14.88 -9.87 -0.81
N ARG A 344 -15.21 -8.62 -0.51
CA ARG A 344 -14.26 -7.64 0.01
C ARG A 344 -13.53 -8.12 1.26
N ASP A 345 -14.25 -8.74 2.18
CA ASP A 345 -13.69 -9.24 3.43
C ASP A 345 -12.69 -10.39 3.21
N ASP A 346 -12.94 -11.27 2.22
CA ASP A 346 -12.01 -12.35 1.85
C ASP A 346 -10.69 -11.79 1.31
N LEU A 347 -10.75 -10.69 0.54
CA LEU A 347 -9.56 -10.01 0.03
C LEU A 347 -8.79 -9.28 1.14
N ILE A 348 -9.48 -8.70 2.11
CA ILE A 348 -8.84 -8.10 3.30
C ILE A 348 -8.08 -9.18 4.07
N GLU A 349 -8.67 -10.36 4.28
CA GLU A 349 -7.99 -11.48 4.95
C GLU A 349 -6.72 -11.92 4.20
N GLU A 350 -6.78 -12.02 2.87
CA GLU A 350 -5.63 -12.38 2.04
C GLU A 350 -4.52 -11.32 2.05
N LEU A 351 -4.89 -10.05 2.25
CA LEU A 351 -3.94 -8.95 2.30
C LEU A 351 -3.28 -8.77 3.67
N LYS A 352 -3.80 -9.39 4.74
CA LYS A 352 -3.25 -9.24 6.11
C LYS A 352 -1.74 -9.49 6.21
N PRO A 353 -1.13 -10.53 5.60
CA PRO A 353 0.31 -10.72 5.69
C PRO A 353 1.11 -9.56 5.09
N VAL A 354 0.69 -9.07 3.92
CA VAL A 354 1.31 -7.92 3.26
C VAL A 354 1.10 -6.63 4.07
N ALA A 355 -0.10 -6.46 4.61
CA ALA A 355 -0.46 -5.34 5.46
C ALA A 355 0.36 -5.31 6.77
N GLU A 356 0.61 -6.47 7.37
CA GLU A 356 1.45 -6.58 8.56
C GLU A 356 2.88 -6.13 8.28
N GLU A 357 3.48 -6.58 7.18
CA GLU A 357 4.83 -6.16 6.78
C GLU A 357 4.88 -4.66 6.45
N ARG A 358 3.87 -4.11 5.75
CA ARG A 358 3.77 -2.68 5.48
C ARG A 358 3.63 -1.87 6.77
N ALA A 359 2.80 -2.32 7.71
CA ALA A 359 2.64 -1.70 9.02
C ALA A 359 3.93 -1.71 9.83
N LYS A 360 4.64 -2.86 9.92
CA LYS A 360 5.94 -2.97 10.58
C LYS A 360 6.96 -2.00 10.00
N ARG A 361 7.06 -1.93 8.66
CA ARG A 361 7.95 -0.99 7.98
C ARG A 361 7.63 0.46 8.33
N GLY A 362 6.37 0.86 8.23
CA GLY A 362 5.94 2.22 8.57
C GLY A 362 6.23 2.59 10.03
N LEU A 363 5.98 1.66 10.96
CA LEU A 363 6.24 1.84 12.37
C LEU A 363 7.73 1.99 12.68
N VAL A 364 8.59 1.13 12.11
CA VAL A 364 10.05 1.20 12.29
C VAL A 364 10.60 2.53 11.76
N LEU A 365 10.20 2.92 10.55
CA LEU A 365 10.65 4.17 9.94
C LEU A 365 10.24 5.40 10.78
N ARG A 366 9.00 5.40 11.29
CA ARG A 366 8.51 6.46 12.17
C ARG A 366 9.28 6.52 13.49
N GLU A 367 9.55 5.38 14.13
CA GLU A 367 10.30 5.36 15.38
C GLU A 367 11.79 5.75 15.18
N ILE A 368 12.40 5.40 14.04
CA ILE A 368 13.73 5.88 13.67
C ILE A 368 13.70 7.41 13.47
N ALA A 369 12.74 7.94 12.70
CA ALA A 369 12.62 9.38 12.46
C ALA A 369 12.48 10.15 13.76
N LYS A 370 11.69 9.63 14.70
CA LYS A 370 11.52 10.21 16.04
C LYS A 370 12.80 10.14 16.88
N ALA A 371 13.49 8.99 16.86
CA ALA A 371 14.73 8.78 17.60
C ALA A 371 15.89 9.65 17.09
N GLU A 372 15.89 9.97 15.79
CA GLU A 372 16.88 10.83 15.12
C GLU A 372 16.46 12.32 15.10
N GLY A 373 15.26 12.68 15.61
CA GLY A 373 14.80 14.06 15.71
C GLY A 373 14.59 14.74 14.34
N LEU A 374 14.09 14.01 13.34
CA LEU A 374 14.01 14.48 11.95
C LEU A 374 12.78 15.35 11.63
N ALA A 375 12.08 15.85 12.64
CA ALA A 375 10.96 16.77 12.42
C ALA A 375 11.45 18.04 11.70
N PRO A 376 10.78 18.49 10.61
CA PRO A 376 11.18 19.70 9.91
C PRO A 376 10.77 20.94 10.70
N ASP A 377 11.56 21.98 10.59
CA ASP A 377 11.19 23.30 11.10
C ASP A 377 10.32 24.10 10.12
N GLU A 378 9.76 25.23 10.57
CA GLU A 378 8.88 26.07 9.75
C GLU A 378 9.58 26.62 8.50
N SER A 379 10.88 26.87 8.58
CA SER A 379 11.65 27.42 7.46
C SER A 379 11.87 26.37 6.36
N GLU A 380 12.06 25.11 6.74
CA GLU A 380 12.16 23.98 5.80
C GLU A 380 10.83 23.72 5.10
N ILE A 381 9.72 23.81 5.86
CA ILE A 381 8.36 23.64 5.29
C ILE A 381 8.07 24.77 4.30
N ALA A 382 8.36 26.03 4.68
CA ALA A 382 8.13 27.17 3.81
C ALA A 382 8.98 27.08 2.52
N ARG A 383 10.26 26.66 2.62
CA ARG A 383 11.12 26.46 1.45
C ARG A 383 10.55 25.38 0.53
N GLU A 384 10.15 24.24 1.05
CA GLU A 384 9.57 23.15 0.27
C GLU A 384 8.29 23.58 -0.46
N VAL A 385 7.43 24.37 0.22
CA VAL A 385 6.23 24.93 -0.41
C VAL A 385 6.61 25.84 -1.56
N GLU A 386 7.61 26.74 -1.40
CA GLU A 386 8.09 27.62 -2.47
C GLU A 386 8.69 26.83 -3.64
N ASP A 387 9.47 25.79 -3.38
CA ASP A 387 10.07 24.93 -4.43
C ASP A 387 8.98 24.22 -5.24
N ILE A 388 7.94 23.68 -4.57
CA ILE A 388 6.78 23.07 -5.25
C ILE A 388 6.04 24.12 -6.08
N VAL A 389 5.74 25.28 -5.51
CA VAL A 389 5.00 26.37 -6.19
C VAL A 389 5.79 26.93 -7.38
N ALA A 390 7.12 27.05 -7.25
CA ALA A 390 7.97 27.56 -8.34
C ALA A 390 7.91 26.69 -9.59
N SER A 391 7.72 25.38 -9.44
CA SER A 391 7.57 24.43 -10.56
C SER A 391 6.22 24.51 -11.29
N MET A 392 5.23 25.26 -10.74
CA MET A 392 3.89 25.37 -11.28
C MET A 392 3.73 26.58 -12.19
N GLU A 393 2.70 26.55 -13.06
CA GLU A 393 2.27 27.69 -13.88
C GLU A 393 1.87 28.86 -12.99
N GLU A 394 2.24 30.07 -13.39
CA GLU A 394 2.09 31.32 -12.61
C GLU A 394 0.64 31.53 -12.11
N GLU A 395 -0.34 31.21 -12.95
CA GLU A 395 -1.77 31.36 -12.64
C GLU A 395 -2.26 30.49 -11.47
N ARG A 396 -1.58 29.40 -11.18
CA ARG A 396 -1.94 28.42 -10.13
C ARG A 396 -1.18 28.59 -8.84
N ARG A 397 -0.09 29.37 -8.83
CA ARG A 397 0.85 29.47 -7.69
C ARG A 397 0.20 29.90 -6.39
N ASP A 398 -0.62 30.95 -6.40
CA ASP A 398 -1.23 31.47 -5.17
C ASP A 398 -2.25 30.50 -4.55
N SER A 399 -3.05 29.83 -5.40
CA SER A 399 -3.99 28.82 -4.92
C SER A 399 -3.29 27.58 -4.40
N ALA A 400 -2.23 27.14 -5.09
CA ALA A 400 -1.41 25.99 -4.67
C ALA A 400 -0.68 26.27 -3.35
N ARG A 401 -0.08 27.47 -3.17
CA ARG A 401 0.57 27.87 -1.93
C ARG A 401 -0.39 27.77 -0.75
N THR A 402 -1.58 28.38 -0.87
CA THR A 402 -2.60 28.32 0.18
C THR A 402 -2.98 26.89 0.55
N LEU A 403 -3.15 26.02 -0.46
CA LEU A 403 -3.50 24.62 -0.25
C LEU A 403 -2.37 23.82 0.42
N LEU A 404 -1.11 24.06 0.00
CA LEU A 404 0.08 23.40 0.56
C LEU A 404 0.38 23.84 2.00
N GLU A 405 0.10 25.10 2.34
CA GLU A 405 0.28 25.63 3.69
C GLU A 405 -0.84 25.21 4.67
N THR A 406 -2.00 24.77 4.16
CA THR A 406 -3.16 24.42 4.98
C THR A 406 -3.51 22.93 4.87
N GLU A 407 -4.32 22.55 3.90
CA GLU A 407 -4.87 21.19 3.77
C GLU A 407 -3.80 20.15 3.44
N LEU A 408 -2.84 20.48 2.58
CA LEU A 408 -1.77 19.59 2.15
C LEU A 408 -0.48 19.69 3.00
N ARG A 409 -0.45 20.59 4.00
CA ARG A 409 0.70 20.73 4.89
C ARG A 409 1.19 19.42 5.51
N PRO A 410 0.34 18.51 6.00
CA PRO A 410 0.80 17.22 6.51
C PRO A 410 1.57 16.38 5.48
N PHE A 411 1.19 16.45 4.20
CA PHE A 411 1.87 15.75 3.11
C PHE A 411 3.24 16.38 2.81
N VAL A 412 3.34 17.71 2.83
CA VAL A 412 4.61 18.42 2.68
C VAL A 412 5.57 18.03 3.81
N VAL A 413 5.11 18.06 5.05
CA VAL A 413 5.89 17.63 6.22
C VAL A 413 6.34 16.18 6.09
N ALA A 414 5.43 15.27 5.70
CA ALA A 414 5.75 13.86 5.49
C ALA A 414 6.83 13.66 4.43
N GLY A 415 6.75 14.38 3.30
CA GLY A 415 7.75 14.32 2.24
C GLY A 415 9.15 14.80 2.69
N ILE A 416 9.22 15.87 3.49
CA ILE A 416 10.49 16.34 4.07
C ILE A 416 11.08 15.30 5.03
N VAL A 417 10.24 14.76 5.92
CA VAL A 417 10.67 13.73 6.88
C VAL A 417 11.17 12.49 6.16
N ASP A 418 10.48 12.04 5.11
CA ASP A 418 10.87 10.86 4.33
C ASP A 418 12.25 11.05 3.68
N ARG A 419 12.50 12.20 3.04
CA ARG A 419 13.81 12.52 2.46
C ARG A 419 14.92 12.60 3.50
N LYS A 420 14.67 13.26 4.64
CA LYS A 420 15.64 13.32 5.75
C LYS A 420 15.92 11.93 6.31
N LEU A 421 14.89 11.14 6.52
CA LEU A 421 14.98 9.79 7.03
C LEU A 421 15.78 8.88 6.10
N ARG A 422 15.49 8.93 4.80
CA ARG A 422 16.23 8.16 3.80
C ARG A 422 17.72 8.48 3.84
N ARG A 423 18.09 9.76 3.81
CA ARG A 423 19.48 10.20 3.90
C ARG A 423 20.14 9.75 5.20
N ARG A 424 19.44 9.91 6.32
CA ARG A 424 19.93 9.49 7.64
C ARG A 424 20.15 7.98 7.72
N ILE A 425 19.23 7.20 7.18
CA ILE A 425 19.35 5.73 7.11
C ILE A 425 20.55 5.34 6.24
N LEU A 426 20.74 5.94 5.07
CA LEU A 426 21.89 5.67 4.22
C LEU A 426 23.21 6.01 4.92
N ALA A 427 23.29 7.16 5.60
CA ALA A 427 24.46 7.52 6.38
C ALA A 427 24.78 6.52 7.50
N ILE A 428 23.76 6.03 8.19
CA ILE A 428 23.94 5.01 9.26
C ILE A 428 24.35 3.66 8.63
N ALA A 429 23.65 3.23 7.60
CA ALA A 429 23.84 1.94 6.97
C ALA A 429 25.23 1.79 6.32
N THR A 430 25.66 2.81 5.61
CA THR A 430 26.98 2.81 4.91
C THR A 430 28.13 3.28 5.80
N GLY A 431 27.83 4.02 6.88
CA GLY A 431 28.85 4.73 7.66
C GLY A 431 29.44 5.96 6.97
N ASP A 432 28.85 6.41 5.85
CA ASP A 432 29.32 7.55 5.07
C ASP A 432 28.54 8.83 5.43
N PRO A 433 29.18 9.83 6.07
CA PRO A 433 28.52 11.08 6.44
C PRO A 433 28.16 11.98 5.24
N SER A 434 28.67 11.72 4.05
CA SER A 434 28.36 12.52 2.86
C SER A 434 26.87 12.53 2.53
N PHE A 435 26.14 11.47 2.85
CA PHE A 435 24.69 11.42 2.70
C PHE A 435 23.92 12.46 3.54
N GLU A 436 24.50 12.94 4.64
CA GLU A 436 23.90 13.99 5.48
C GLU A 436 24.15 15.40 4.90
N GLN A 437 25.30 15.59 4.23
CA GLN A 437 25.73 16.89 3.71
C GLN A 437 25.04 17.28 2.39
N ALA A 438 24.53 16.32 1.64
CA ALA A 438 23.82 16.54 0.36
C ALA A 438 22.45 17.28 0.49
N ALA A 439 22.20 17.95 1.62
CA ALA A 439 20.90 18.54 1.96
C ALA A 439 20.74 20.02 1.62
N SER A 440 21.77 20.70 1.10
CA SER A 440 21.69 22.12 0.75
C SER A 440 21.88 22.33 -0.75
N PRO A 441 20.87 22.84 -1.48
CA PRO A 441 21.05 23.28 -2.87
C PRO A 441 22.02 24.47 -3.00
N GLU A 442 22.52 25.03 -1.88
CA GLU A 442 23.45 26.15 -1.85
C GLU A 442 24.95 25.77 -2.07
N ALA A 443 25.29 24.49 -2.19
CA ALA A 443 26.70 24.09 -2.38
C ALA A 443 27.21 24.23 -3.83
N ALA A 444 26.39 24.69 -4.77
CA ALA A 444 26.78 24.86 -6.17
C ALA A 444 27.17 26.29 -6.58
N SER A 445 27.14 27.27 -5.68
CA SER A 445 27.56 28.63 -6.01
C SER A 445 27.96 29.44 -4.78
N GLU A 446 29.21 29.30 -4.29
CA GLU A 446 29.95 30.43 -3.71
C GLU A 446 31.45 30.11 -3.63
N PRO A 447 32.35 31.03 -4.08
CA PRO A 447 33.76 30.90 -3.80
C PRO A 447 34.07 31.38 -2.38
N GLU A 448 35.04 30.72 -1.74
CA GLU A 448 35.61 31.06 -0.44
C GLU A 448 35.78 32.55 -0.17
N SER A 449 35.23 33.01 0.93
CA SER A 449 35.84 34.09 1.69
C SER A 449 35.61 33.91 3.18
N ALA A 450 36.70 33.73 3.90
CA ALA A 450 36.78 33.68 5.35
C ALA A 450 36.38 35.01 5.99
N ASP A 451 35.60 35.00 7.06
CA ASP A 451 35.96 35.68 8.31
C ASP A 451 35.03 35.29 9.47
N GLY A 452 35.59 35.29 10.66
CA GLY A 452 34.98 34.73 11.86
C GLY A 452 34.00 35.67 12.57
N GLY A 453 33.16 35.08 13.47
CA GLY A 453 32.29 35.84 14.37
C GLY A 453 31.46 34.94 15.27
N GLU A 454 31.68 35.08 16.52
CA GLU A 454 31.29 34.44 17.77
C GLU A 454 29.81 33.97 17.95
N ALA A 455 29.69 32.85 18.65
CA ALA A 455 28.47 32.22 19.12
C ALA A 455 27.74 33.03 20.20
N GLN A 456 26.43 33.12 20.08
CA GLN A 456 25.52 33.38 21.22
C GLN A 456 24.41 32.32 21.27
N THR A 457 24.45 31.54 22.33
CA THR A 457 23.42 30.58 22.74
C THR A 457 22.16 31.28 23.19
N VAL A 458 21.03 30.98 22.59
CA VAL A 458 19.70 31.33 23.11
C VAL A 458 18.93 30.05 23.34
N ASP A 459 18.65 29.81 24.62
CA ASP A 459 17.83 28.74 25.17
C ASP A 459 16.36 29.07 24.86
N THR A 460 15.66 28.24 24.08
CA THR A 460 14.22 28.33 23.92
C THR A 460 13.57 26.97 24.18
N HIS A 461 12.94 26.94 25.33
CA HIS A 461 11.96 25.95 25.73
C HIS A 461 10.84 25.92 24.69
N VAL A 462 10.62 24.75 24.08
CA VAL A 462 9.45 24.50 23.21
C VAL A 462 8.44 23.70 24.01
N ASP A 463 7.38 24.38 24.34
CA ASP A 463 6.17 23.87 24.95
C ASP A 463 5.38 23.06 23.92
N SER A 464 5.04 21.84 24.28
CA SER A 464 4.31 20.90 23.41
C SER A 464 2.82 21.26 23.42
N ALA A 465 2.32 21.82 22.33
CA ALA A 465 0.89 22.00 22.14
C ALA A 465 0.20 20.64 21.81
N PRO A 466 -0.93 20.34 22.46
CA PRO A 466 -1.69 19.12 22.20
C PRO A 466 -2.48 19.24 20.89
N ILE A 467 -2.54 18.12 20.18
CA ILE A 467 -3.38 17.93 18.99
C ILE A 467 -4.84 17.94 19.45
N ASP A 468 -5.63 18.83 18.86
CA ASP A 468 -7.03 19.04 19.16
C ASP A 468 -7.88 17.77 19.05
N ASP A 469 -8.64 17.61 20.09
CA ASP A 469 -9.65 16.63 20.46
C ASP A 469 -10.74 16.47 19.38
N VAL A 470 -10.66 15.40 18.61
CA VAL A 470 -11.84 14.86 17.92
C VAL A 470 -12.41 13.76 18.82
N SER A 471 -13.30 14.17 19.71
CA SER A 471 -14.08 13.29 20.55
C SER A 471 -14.97 12.38 19.70
N THR A 472 -14.43 11.25 19.25
CA THR A 472 -15.24 10.16 18.73
C THR A 472 -15.66 9.27 19.91
N GLU A 473 -16.93 9.35 20.28
CA GLU A 473 -17.54 8.36 21.17
C GLU A 473 -17.35 6.97 20.55
N THR A 474 -16.52 6.15 21.18
CA THR A 474 -16.25 4.78 20.73
C THR A 474 -17.42 3.88 21.21
N PRO A 475 -18.26 3.32 20.31
CA PRO A 475 -19.32 2.41 20.72
C PRO A 475 -18.76 1.05 21.12
N ILE A 476 -19.42 0.39 22.08
CA ILE A 476 -19.15 -1.00 22.47
C ILE A 476 -20.13 -1.89 21.69
N VAL A 477 -19.63 -2.89 20.98
CA VAL A 477 -20.44 -3.92 20.31
C VAL A 477 -20.47 -5.17 21.19
N SER A 478 -21.68 -5.62 21.52
CA SER A 478 -21.93 -6.95 22.08
C SER A 478 -22.02 -7.96 20.92
N GLN A 479 -21.28 -9.05 20.99
CA GLN A 479 -21.50 -10.17 20.07
C GLN A 479 -22.82 -10.85 20.47
N GLU A 480 -23.87 -10.69 19.66
CA GLU A 480 -25.00 -11.61 19.66
C GLU A 480 -24.58 -12.87 18.90
N GLU A 481 -24.58 -14.00 19.59
CA GLU A 481 -24.54 -15.32 18.95
C GLU A 481 -25.82 -15.46 18.12
N ASN A 482 -25.70 -15.45 16.80
CA ASN A 482 -26.75 -15.87 15.89
C ASN A 482 -26.92 -17.38 16.01
N GLY A 483 -27.86 -17.79 16.86
CA GLY A 483 -28.42 -19.12 16.86
C GLY A 483 -29.28 -19.32 15.60
N GLU A 484 -28.84 -20.22 14.73
CA GLU A 484 -29.60 -20.76 13.64
C GLU A 484 -30.92 -21.35 14.16
N SER A 485 -32.04 -20.83 13.69
CA SER A 485 -33.27 -21.57 13.59
C SER A 485 -33.66 -21.73 12.13
N VAL A 486 -33.34 -22.92 11.63
CA VAL A 486 -33.89 -23.48 10.40
C VAL A 486 -35.39 -23.63 10.58
N GLU A 487 -36.18 -22.89 9.84
CA GLU A 487 -37.57 -23.27 9.58
C GLU A 487 -37.88 -23.24 8.08
N ASN A 488 -38.05 -24.46 7.64
CA ASN A 488 -38.50 -25.00 6.40
C ASN A 488 -39.94 -24.53 6.08
N GLN A 489 -40.19 -23.90 4.96
CA GLN A 489 -41.48 -24.04 4.29
C GLN A 489 -41.36 -23.99 2.77
N SER A 490 -41.60 -25.18 2.28
CA SER A 490 -41.94 -25.58 0.92
C SER A 490 -43.17 -24.84 0.35
N VAL A 491 -43.26 -24.96 -0.96
CA VAL A 491 -44.46 -25.20 -1.77
C VAL A 491 -44.59 -24.24 -2.96
N VAL A 492 -44.28 -24.81 -4.15
CA VAL A 492 -45.19 -25.03 -5.30
C VAL A 492 -45.55 -23.77 -6.09
N ASP A 493 -45.57 -23.67 -7.38
CA ASP A 493 -45.79 -24.60 -8.50
C ASP A 493 -45.62 -23.88 -9.84
N VAL A 494 -45.17 -24.63 -10.84
CA VAL A 494 -45.73 -24.76 -12.21
C VAL A 494 -45.93 -23.53 -13.07
N ALA A 495 -45.22 -23.43 -14.18
CA ALA A 495 -45.74 -23.60 -15.54
C ALA A 495 -44.78 -23.12 -16.62
N THR A 496 -44.27 -24.05 -17.36
CA THR A 496 -44.06 -23.90 -18.82
C THR A 496 -45.38 -23.87 -19.54
N PRO A 497 -45.58 -23.15 -20.64
CA PRO A 497 -45.54 -23.88 -21.89
C PRO A 497 -44.99 -23.16 -23.14
N GLU A 498 -44.50 -24.04 -24.01
CA GLU A 498 -44.65 -24.14 -25.45
C GLU A 498 -44.35 -22.98 -26.43
N ALA A 499 -43.46 -23.40 -27.26
CA ALA A 499 -43.24 -23.13 -28.68
C ALA A 499 -44.41 -22.58 -29.50
N ARG A 500 -44.07 -21.68 -30.44
CA ARG A 500 -44.49 -21.71 -31.86
C ARG A 500 -43.77 -20.63 -32.69
N THR A 501 -43.00 -21.13 -33.61
CA THR A 501 -42.93 -20.84 -35.07
C THR A 501 -43.58 -19.56 -35.57
N GLU A 502 -42.79 -18.64 -36.11
CA GLU A 502 -42.62 -18.35 -37.53
C GLU A 502 -41.30 -17.61 -37.75
#